data_b011e8561827eb708199f7c819d99aa4
#
_entry.id   b011e8561827eb708199f7c819d99aa4
#
_cell.length_a   1.000
_cell.length_b   1.000
_cell.length_c   1.000
_cell.angle_alpha   90.00
_cell.angle_beta   90.00
_cell.angle_gamma   90.00
#
_symmetry.space_group_name_H-M   'P 1'
#
loop_
_entity.id
_entity.type
_entity.pdbx_description
1 polymer ?
#
loop_
_entity_poly.entity_id
_entity_poly.type
_entity_poly.pdbx_seq_one_letter_code
_entity_poly.pdbx_strand_id
1 'polypeptide(L)'
;MAQLAIFFGVTTAVGIGLWAFWGRIVAYLGRFTEPYRTGLERAAIPIKSEELVIGILAASVIPWGLIMFVGRPSPLLGAALLIGLVLAAFLGCRGWINLKIAKRLNQFNNQLEIVLRLIAGAMKVGMGLRQALVMVVTDMPDPARIEFNRVLSQTTIGISIYDALDQLTLRMPSSEIIMMSRAIRLQSQTGGNLGKVLENLAETIKQRRRLERKVKALTSEAEASKYIITALPVMVGAFLLTFEPDMRAGLLFTTPGRFCAILAVILLGVGWWLFGRISRFDV
;
A
#
# COMPACT_ATOMS: atom_id res chain seq x y z
N MET A 1 -37.15 10.54 -30.08
CA MET A 1 -36.33 11.30 -31.05
C MET A 1 -35.67 12.51 -30.42
N ALA A 2 -36.37 13.48 -29.81
CA ALA A 2 -35.79 14.67 -29.22
C ALA A 2 -34.78 14.37 -28.08
N GLN A 3 -35.01 13.39 -27.22
CA GLN A 3 -34.08 13.02 -26.14
C GLN A 3 -32.79 12.37 -26.63
N LEU A 4 -32.82 11.62 -27.71
CA LEU A 4 -31.63 11.06 -28.37
C LEU A 4 -30.77 12.19 -29.00
N ALA A 5 -31.40 13.19 -29.60
CA ALA A 5 -30.69 14.34 -30.14
C ALA A 5 -30.05 15.20 -29.03
N ILE A 6 -30.72 15.38 -27.90
CA ILE A 6 -30.15 16.07 -26.73
C ILE A 6 -28.99 15.28 -26.13
N PHE A 7 -29.10 13.94 -26.04
CA PHE A 7 -28.01 13.08 -25.55
C PHE A 7 -26.79 13.14 -26.48
N PHE A 8 -26.99 13.02 -27.79
CA PHE A 8 -25.89 13.17 -28.75
C PHE A 8 -25.28 14.58 -28.72
N GLY A 9 -26.13 15.63 -28.57
CA GLY A 9 -25.67 17.01 -28.45
C GLY A 9 -24.84 17.24 -27.19
N VAL A 10 -25.24 16.70 -26.04
CA VAL A 10 -24.50 16.85 -24.77
C VAL A 10 -23.21 16.03 -24.79
N THR A 11 -23.22 14.78 -25.28
CA THR A 11 -22.00 13.97 -25.35
C THR A 11 -20.99 14.52 -26.37
N THR A 12 -21.43 15.05 -27.51
CA THR A 12 -20.52 15.73 -28.44
C THR A 12 -20.01 17.06 -27.91
N ALA A 13 -20.83 17.86 -27.25
CA ALA A 13 -20.40 19.11 -26.61
C ALA A 13 -19.40 18.88 -25.47
N VAL A 14 -19.62 17.84 -24.65
CA VAL A 14 -18.65 17.43 -23.60
C VAL A 14 -17.37 16.88 -24.24
N GLY A 15 -17.45 16.10 -25.30
CA GLY A 15 -16.29 15.60 -26.02
C GLY A 15 -15.46 16.73 -26.65
N ILE A 16 -16.09 17.69 -27.31
CA ILE A 16 -15.45 18.88 -27.90
C ILE A 16 -14.89 19.79 -26.80
N GLY A 17 -15.61 19.98 -25.70
CA GLY A 17 -15.15 20.75 -24.54
C GLY A 17 -13.91 20.10 -23.91
N LEU A 18 -13.92 18.79 -23.70
CA LEU A 18 -12.75 18.04 -23.20
C LEU A 18 -11.59 18.13 -24.17
N TRP A 19 -11.82 18.04 -25.47
CA TRP A 19 -10.77 18.16 -26.48
C TRP A 19 -10.19 19.57 -26.58
N ALA A 20 -11.03 20.60 -26.57
CA ALA A 20 -10.62 22.01 -26.65
C ALA A 20 -9.86 22.48 -25.39
N PHE A 21 -10.25 21.97 -24.21
CA PHE A 21 -9.61 22.30 -22.95
C PHE A 21 -8.55 21.26 -22.51
N TRP A 22 -8.30 20.21 -23.30
CA TRP A 22 -7.40 19.12 -22.99
C TRP A 22 -6.01 19.60 -22.50
N GLY A 23 -5.39 20.52 -23.23
CA GLY A 23 -4.09 21.08 -22.85
C GLY A 23 -4.12 21.87 -21.53
N ARG A 24 -5.23 22.57 -21.24
CA ARG A 24 -5.40 23.31 -19.97
C ARG A 24 -5.73 22.35 -18.82
N ILE A 25 -6.55 21.35 -19.06
CA ILE A 25 -6.92 20.31 -18.08
C ILE A 25 -5.68 19.50 -17.70
N VAL A 26 -4.88 19.05 -18.67
CA VAL A 26 -3.62 18.32 -18.43
C VAL A 26 -2.60 19.20 -17.72
N ALA A 27 -2.47 20.48 -18.07
CA ALA A 27 -1.57 21.41 -17.39
C ALA A 27 -2.02 21.74 -15.95
N TYR A 28 -3.33 21.84 -15.71
CA TYR A 28 -3.88 22.09 -14.37
C TYR A 28 -3.82 20.84 -13.49
N LEU A 29 -4.16 19.69 -14.03
CA LEU A 29 -4.01 18.38 -13.37
C LEU A 29 -2.52 18.03 -13.18
N GLY A 30 -1.63 18.49 -14.05
CA GLY A 30 -0.19 18.36 -13.90
C GLY A 30 0.34 18.96 -12.59
N ARG A 31 -0.25 20.05 -12.11
CA ARG A 31 0.06 20.62 -10.77
C ARG A 31 -0.41 19.74 -9.62
N PHE A 32 -1.50 19.01 -9.79
CA PHE A 32 -2.01 18.05 -8.80
C PHE A 32 -1.31 16.68 -8.90
N THR A 33 -0.60 16.40 -9.99
CA THR A 33 0.15 15.15 -10.18
C THR A 33 1.62 15.23 -9.74
N GLU A 34 2.15 16.39 -9.38
CA GLU A 34 3.49 16.55 -8.79
C GLU A 34 3.73 15.55 -7.62
N PRO A 35 2.83 15.41 -6.62
CA PRO A 35 3.01 14.42 -5.56
C PRO A 35 2.94 12.97 -6.06
N TYR A 36 2.30 12.71 -7.21
CA TYR A 36 2.26 11.38 -7.82
C TYR A 36 3.54 11.07 -8.60
N ARG A 37 4.20 12.06 -9.17
CA ARG A 37 5.47 11.90 -9.88
C ARG A 37 6.55 11.34 -8.93
N THR A 38 6.67 11.92 -7.75
CA THR A 38 7.57 11.39 -6.72
C THR A 38 7.16 9.99 -6.24
N GLY A 39 5.86 9.72 -6.17
CA GLY A 39 5.32 8.39 -5.85
C GLY A 39 5.62 7.34 -6.93
N LEU A 40 5.46 7.70 -8.21
CA LEU A 40 5.76 6.82 -9.35
C LEU A 40 7.25 6.51 -9.47
N GLU A 41 8.11 7.50 -9.27
CA GLU A 41 9.56 7.32 -9.23
C GLU A 41 9.96 6.36 -8.09
N ARG A 42 9.35 6.50 -6.91
CA ARG A 42 9.55 5.58 -5.77
C ARG A 42 9.01 4.18 -6.05
N ALA A 43 7.88 4.08 -6.75
CA ALA A 43 7.31 2.79 -7.16
C ALA A 43 8.09 2.13 -8.32
N ALA A 44 8.99 2.85 -8.99
CA ALA A 44 9.68 2.49 -10.24
C ALA A 44 8.70 2.01 -11.32
N ILE A 45 7.57 2.69 -11.44
CA ILE A 45 6.57 2.41 -12.48
C ILE A 45 6.92 3.29 -13.69
N PRO A 46 7.21 2.71 -14.87
CA PRO A 46 7.58 3.46 -16.07
C PRO A 46 6.36 4.09 -16.77
N ILE A 47 5.40 4.59 -16.00
CA ILE A 47 4.20 5.26 -16.52
C ILE A 47 4.42 6.77 -16.39
N LYS A 48 4.22 7.49 -17.48
CA LYS A 48 4.25 8.96 -17.45
C LYS A 48 3.03 9.49 -16.70
N SER A 49 3.21 10.59 -15.96
CA SER A 49 2.10 11.25 -15.25
C SER A 49 0.90 11.58 -16.15
N GLU A 50 1.16 11.83 -17.44
CA GLU A 50 0.13 12.08 -18.46
C GLU A 50 -0.73 10.83 -18.74
N GLU A 51 -0.12 9.66 -18.84
CA GLU A 51 -0.83 8.39 -19.07
C GLU A 51 -1.71 8.01 -17.88
N LEU A 52 -1.29 8.34 -16.65
CA LEU A 52 -2.12 8.17 -15.45
C LEU A 52 -3.36 9.05 -15.48
N VAL A 53 -3.23 10.32 -15.85
CA VAL A 53 -4.36 11.23 -15.96
C VAL A 53 -5.35 10.73 -17.02
N ILE A 54 -4.84 10.28 -18.16
CA ILE A 54 -5.66 9.67 -19.23
C ILE A 54 -6.39 8.43 -18.70
N GLY A 55 -5.70 7.57 -17.97
CA GLY A 55 -6.28 6.38 -17.35
C GLY A 55 -7.39 6.70 -16.34
N ILE A 56 -7.20 7.70 -15.48
CA ILE A 56 -8.20 8.15 -14.50
C ILE A 56 -9.42 8.73 -15.21
N LEU A 57 -9.22 9.57 -16.25
CA LEU A 57 -10.31 10.15 -17.03
C LEU A 57 -11.07 9.06 -17.81
N ALA A 58 -10.38 8.14 -18.45
CA ALA A 58 -11.02 7.02 -19.14
C ALA A 58 -11.82 6.14 -18.17
N ALA A 59 -11.26 5.80 -17.02
CA ALA A 59 -11.91 4.99 -15.98
C ALA A 59 -13.14 5.69 -15.36
N SER A 60 -13.25 7.01 -15.44
CA SER A 60 -14.42 7.75 -14.95
C SER A 60 -15.47 8.05 -16.02
N VAL A 61 -15.03 8.42 -17.23
CA VAL A 61 -15.93 8.84 -18.32
C VAL A 61 -16.66 7.65 -18.97
N ILE A 62 -15.97 6.49 -19.12
CA ILE A 62 -16.57 5.31 -19.74
C ILE A 62 -17.75 4.76 -18.93
N PRO A 63 -17.64 4.47 -17.60
CA PRO A 63 -18.77 4.01 -16.80
C PRO A 63 -19.88 5.07 -16.70
N TRP A 64 -19.50 6.35 -16.61
CA TRP A 64 -20.48 7.45 -16.60
C TRP A 64 -21.33 7.48 -17.86
N GLY A 65 -20.69 7.36 -19.05
CA GLY A 65 -21.42 7.30 -20.33
C GLY A 65 -22.36 6.09 -20.40
N LEU A 66 -21.94 4.94 -19.89
CA LEU A 66 -22.74 3.71 -19.84
C LEU A 66 -23.95 3.86 -18.90
N ILE A 67 -23.78 4.46 -17.73
CA ILE A 67 -24.85 4.74 -16.75
C ILE A 67 -25.84 5.75 -17.33
N MET A 68 -25.35 6.77 -18.03
CA MET A 68 -26.20 7.75 -18.71
C MET A 68 -27.03 7.14 -19.84
N PHE A 69 -26.42 6.20 -20.60
CA PHE A 69 -27.10 5.53 -21.71
C PHE A 69 -28.20 4.59 -21.21
N VAL A 70 -27.94 3.81 -20.16
CA VAL A 70 -28.88 2.79 -19.63
C VAL A 70 -29.91 3.40 -18.67
N GLY A 71 -29.47 4.23 -17.73
CA GLY A 71 -30.27 4.69 -16.58
C GLY A 71 -31.03 6.00 -16.80
N ARG A 72 -30.70 6.80 -17.82
CA ARG A 72 -31.29 8.11 -18.12
C ARG A 72 -31.56 8.99 -16.88
N PRO A 73 -30.56 9.15 -15.98
CA PRO A 73 -30.75 9.98 -14.79
C PRO A 73 -30.97 11.46 -15.18
N SER A 74 -31.54 12.24 -14.24
CA SER A 74 -31.66 13.68 -14.44
C SER A 74 -30.26 14.32 -14.61
N PRO A 75 -30.13 15.44 -15.34
CA PRO A 75 -28.83 16.05 -15.64
C PRO A 75 -28.03 16.41 -14.36
N LEU A 76 -28.72 16.78 -13.27
CA LEU A 76 -28.11 17.04 -11.95
C LEU A 76 -27.51 15.76 -11.33
N LEU A 77 -28.25 14.65 -11.36
CA LEU A 77 -27.75 13.36 -10.89
C LEU A 77 -26.58 12.85 -11.75
N GLY A 78 -26.64 13.08 -13.07
CA GLY A 78 -25.55 12.72 -13.98
C GLY A 78 -24.25 13.47 -13.69
N ALA A 79 -24.33 14.77 -13.40
CA ALA A 79 -23.17 15.58 -13.03
C ALA A 79 -22.61 15.14 -11.65
N ALA A 80 -23.45 14.86 -10.66
CA ALA A 80 -23.02 14.38 -9.35
C ALA A 80 -22.34 13.02 -9.44
N LEU A 81 -22.85 12.10 -10.27
CA LEU A 81 -22.24 10.79 -10.52
C LEU A 81 -20.87 10.91 -11.21
N LEU A 82 -20.70 11.83 -12.15
CA LEU A 82 -19.41 12.06 -12.81
C LEU A 82 -18.37 12.54 -11.81
N ILE A 83 -18.72 13.53 -10.96
CA ILE A 83 -17.83 14.04 -9.91
C ILE A 83 -17.46 12.91 -8.92
N GLY A 84 -18.44 12.11 -8.51
CA GLY A 84 -18.22 10.97 -7.63
C GLY A 84 -17.27 9.90 -8.23
N LEU A 85 -17.43 9.57 -9.51
CA LEU A 85 -16.57 8.63 -10.23
C LEU A 85 -15.13 9.15 -10.39
N VAL A 86 -14.97 10.43 -10.71
CA VAL A 86 -13.64 11.07 -10.81
C VAL A 86 -12.94 11.05 -9.47
N LEU A 87 -13.62 11.40 -8.37
CA LEU A 87 -13.06 11.34 -7.02
C LEU A 87 -12.71 9.91 -6.62
N ALA A 88 -13.58 8.94 -6.90
CA ALA A 88 -13.33 7.53 -6.61
C ALA A 88 -12.13 6.99 -7.40
N ALA A 89 -12.02 7.32 -8.69
CA ALA A 89 -10.88 6.92 -9.52
C ALA A 89 -9.57 7.55 -9.04
N PHE A 90 -9.60 8.81 -8.62
CA PHE A 90 -8.45 9.51 -8.06
C PHE A 90 -7.97 8.90 -6.73
N LEU A 91 -8.90 8.63 -5.80
CA LEU A 91 -8.60 7.98 -4.53
C LEU A 91 -8.12 6.52 -4.73
N GLY A 92 -8.73 5.80 -5.65
CA GLY A 92 -8.33 4.45 -6.01
C GLY A 92 -6.93 4.38 -6.59
N CYS A 93 -6.60 5.29 -7.51
CA CYS A 93 -5.26 5.40 -8.08
C CYS A 93 -4.20 5.71 -7.01
N ARG A 94 -4.51 6.66 -6.10
CA ARG A 94 -3.64 6.99 -4.96
C ARG A 94 -3.41 5.77 -4.05
N GLY A 95 -4.47 5.05 -3.73
CA GLY A 95 -4.38 3.82 -2.93
C GLY A 95 -3.52 2.77 -3.61
N TRP A 96 -3.72 2.54 -4.90
CA TRP A 96 -2.95 1.58 -5.68
C TRP A 96 -1.44 1.93 -5.75
N ILE A 97 -1.09 3.20 -5.99
CA ILE A 97 0.30 3.67 -5.99
C ILE A 97 0.93 3.45 -4.61
N ASN A 98 0.23 3.83 -3.51
CA ASN A 98 0.73 3.64 -2.15
C ASN A 98 0.96 2.15 -1.83
N LEU A 99 0.06 1.26 -2.26
CA LEU A 99 0.24 -0.19 -2.10
C LEU A 99 1.46 -0.71 -2.88
N LYS A 100 1.70 -0.21 -4.10
CA LYS A 100 2.88 -0.56 -4.89
C LYS A 100 4.17 -0.08 -4.24
N ILE A 101 4.20 1.16 -3.73
CA ILE A 101 5.34 1.72 -2.98
C ILE A 101 5.61 0.87 -1.73
N ALA A 102 4.58 0.60 -0.94
CA ALA A 102 4.71 -0.21 0.27
C ALA A 102 5.21 -1.63 -0.04
N LYS A 103 4.68 -2.26 -1.09
CA LYS A 103 5.14 -3.59 -1.53
C LYS A 103 6.62 -3.56 -1.94
N ARG A 104 7.04 -2.56 -2.72
CA ARG A 104 8.43 -2.41 -3.16
C ARG A 104 9.38 -2.16 -1.99
N LEU A 105 8.98 -1.27 -1.05
CA LEU A 105 9.74 -0.99 0.15
C LEU A 105 9.89 -2.24 1.03
N ASN A 106 8.82 -3.01 1.20
CA ASN A 106 8.86 -4.26 1.96
C ASN A 106 9.76 -5.31 1.28
N GLN A 107 9.72 -5.42 -0.05
CA GLN A 107 10.64 -6.28 -0.80
C GLN A 107 12.09 -5.85 -0.62
N PHE A 108 12.39 -4.56 -0.73
CA PHE A 108 13.71 -4.00 -0.49
C PHE A 108 14.20 -4.29 0.93
N ASN A 109 13.37 -4.03 1.94
CA ASN A 109 13.71 -4.32 3.33
C ASN A 109 14.02 -5.81 3.52
N ASN A 110 13.24 -6.70 2.89
CA ASN A 110 13.49 -8.14 2.97
C ASN A 110 14.83 -8.56 2.37
N GLN A 111 15.37 -7.81 1.44
CA GLN A 111 16.68 -8.06 0.83
C GLN A 111 17.85 -7.48 1.67
N LEU A 112 17.58 -6.47 2.52
CA LEU A 112 18.64 -5.75 3.26
C LEU A 112 19.50 -6.65 4.16
N GLU A 113 18.92 -7.67 4.77
CA GLU A 113 19.70 -8.64 5.59
C GLU A 113 20.79 -9.30 4.74
N ILE A 114 20.43 -9.76 3.52
CA ILE A 114 21.37 -10.43 2.60
C ILE A 114 22.39 -9.42 2.08
N VAL A 115 21.95 -8.21 1.71
CA VAL A 115 22.83 -7.10 1.27
C VAL A 115 23.89 -6.80 2.33
N LEU A 116 23.49 -6.65 3.60
CA LEU A 116 24.42 -6.38 4.69
C LEU A 116 25.43 -7.50 4.88
N ARG A 117 24.99 -8.77 4.76
CA ARG A 117 25.89 -9.94 4.84
C ARG A 117 26.87 -10.00 3.68
N LEU A 118 26.43 -9.67 2.45
CA LEU A 118 27.30 -9.58 1.28
C LEU A 118 28.37 -8.51 1.48
N ILE A 119 27.97 -7.30 1.87
CA ILE A 119 28.92 -6.20 2.12
C ILE A 119 29.88 -6.58 3.26
N ALA A 120 29.37 -7.10 4.38
CA ALA A 120 30.20 -7.49 5.51
C ALA A 120 31.20 -8.59 5.13
N GLY A 121 30.77 -9.59 4.36
CA GLY A 121 31.62 -10.66 3.86
C GLY A 121 32.74 -10.17 2.96
N ALA A 122 32.42 -9.30 1.98
CA ALA A 122 33.39 -8.69 1.08
C ALA A 122 34.43 -7.86 1.85
N MET A 123 33.97 -7.09 2.82
CA MET A 123 34.87 -6.26 3.64
C MET A 123 35.76 -7.08 4.57
N LYS A 124 35.31 -8.25 5.05
CA LYS A 124 36.13 -9.16 5.85
C LYS A 124 37.32 -9.73 5.07
N VAL A 125 37.19 -9.94 3.78
CA VAL A 125 38.29 -10.36 2.89
C VAL A 125 39.11 -9.19 2.35
N GLY A 126 38.92 -8.00 2.90
CA GLY A 126 39.72 -6.81 2.56
C GLY A 126 39.24 -6.00 1.35
N MET A 127 38.06 -6.30 0.81
CA MET A 127 37.49 -5.50 -0.28
C MET A 127 37.00 -4.15 0.23
N GLY A 128 37.19 -3.11 -0.59
CA GLY A 128 36.66 -1.78 -0.31
C GLY A 128 35.12 -1.73 -0.43
N LEU A 129 34.48 -0.78 0.27
CA LEU A 129 33.03 -0.60 0.27
C LEU A 129 32.44 -0.49 -1.15
N ARG A 130 33.10 0.22 -2.08
CA ARG A 130 32.66 0.34 -3.48
C ARG A 130 32.62 -1.03 -4.17
N GLN A 131 33.63 -1.86 -3.98
CA GLN A 131 33.68 -3.21 -4.56
C GLN A 131 32.60 -4.12 -3.96
N ALA A 132 32.37 -4.02 -2.66
CA ALA A 132 31.31 -4.74 -1.99
C ALA A 132 29.92 -4.36 -2.53
N LEU A 133 29.68 -3.07 -2.83
CA LEU A 133 28.43 -2.62 -3.44
C LEU A 133 28.26 -3.11 -4.90
N VAL A 134 29.37 -3.25 -5.66
CA VAL A 134 29.31 -3.88 -6.99
C VAL A 134 28.83 -5.32 -6.89
N MET A 135 29.30 -6.10 -5.91
CA MET A 135 28.79 -7.48 -5.67
C MET A 135 27.29 -7.45 -5.38
N VAL A 136 26.81 -6.51 -4.55
CA VAL A 136 25.37 -6.36 -4.29
C VAL A 136 24.58 -6.14 -5.59
N VAL A 137 25.07 -5.29 -6.49
CA VAL A 137 24.39 -5.02 -7.77
C VAL A 137 24.41 -6.25 -8.69
N THR A 138 25.45 -7.08 -8.62
CA THR A 138 25.56 -8.28 -9.43
C THR A 138 24.68 -9.41 -8.92
N ASP A 139 24.64 -9.63 -7.61
CA ASP A 139 24.07 -10.82 -7.01
C ASP A 139 22.62 -10.64 -6.53
N MET A 140 22.19 -9.39 -6.28
CA MET A 140 20.85 -9.14 -5.72
C MET A 140 19.79 -8.91 -6.80
N PRO A 141 18.57 -9.41 -6.59
CA PRO A 141 17.44 -9.11 -7.46
C PRO A 141 16.88 -7.69 -7.19
N ASP A 142 15.99 -7.23 -8.09
CA ASP A 142 15.24 -5.99 -7.90
C ASP A 142 14.34 -6.10 -6.64
N PRO A 143 14.16 -5.05 -5.87
CA PRO A 143 14.58 -3.66 -6.08
C PRO A 143 15.99 -3.29 -5.57
N ALA A 144 16.68 -4.15 -4.79
CA ALA A 144 17.99 -3.82 -4.23
C ALA A 144 19.02 -3.53 -5.33
N ARG A 145 19.09 -4.37 -6.38
CA ARG A 145 19.96 -4.16 -7.52
C ARG A 145 19.83 -2.75 -8.11
N ILE A 146 18.62 -2.31 -8.40
CA ILE A 146 18.36 -0.99 -9.00
C ILE A 146 18.82 0.13 -8.08
N GLU A 147 18.49 0.06 -6.80
CA GLU A 147 18.78 1.15 -5.87
C GLU A 147 20.27 1.24 -5.54
N PHE A 148 20.97 0.13 -5.36
CA PHE A 148 22.43 0.13 -5.16
C PHE A 148 23.19 0.46 -6.44
N ASN A 149 22.68 0.10 -7.62
CA ASN A 149 23.26 0.55 -8.90
C ASN A 149 23.16 2.08 -9.03
N ARG A 150 22.06 2.70 -8.59
CA ARG A 150 21.95 4.17 -8.54
C ARG A 150 22.98 4.80 -7.60
N VAL A 151 23.23 4.17 -6.43
CA VAL A 151 24.29 4.61 -5.51
C VAL A 151 25.65 4.57 -6.21
N LEU A 152 25.98 3.47 -6.90
CA LEU A 152 27.24 3.36 -7.65
C LEU A 152 27.34 4.37 -8.79
N SER A 153 26.27 4.58 -9.56
CA SER A 153 26.22 5.57 -10.64
C SER A 153 26.46 6.99 -10.14
N GLN A 154 25.92 7.35 -8.96
CA GLN A 154 26.17 8.64 -8.33
C GLN A 154 27.63 8.83 -7.94
N THR A 155 28.30 7.76 -7.51
CA THR A 155 29.74 7.84 -7.20
C THR A 155 30.62 8.02 -8.45
N THR A 156 30.14 7.58 -9.62
CA THR A 156 30.87 7.77 -10.89
C THR A 156 30.90 9.23 -11.36
N ILE A 157 29.86 10.00 -10.99
CA ILE A 157 29.78 11.45 -11.28
C ILE A 157 30.33 12.32 -10.14
N GLY A 158 31.07 11.71 -9.19
CA GLY A 158 31.81 12.43 -8.15
C GLY A 158 31.05 12.65 -6.82
N ILE A 159 29.83 12.12 -6.67
CA ILE A 159 29.13 12.18 -5.37
C ILE A 159 29.79 11.20 -4.41
N SER A 160 30.01 11.61 -3.15
CA SER A 160 30.52 10.71 -2.12
C SER A 160 29.59 9.50 -1.93
N ILE A 161 30.19 8.32 -1.73
CA ILE A 161 29.43 7.08 -1.49
C ILE A 161 28.51 7.21 -0.25
N TYR A 162 28.92 8.00 0.74
CA TYR A 162 28.14 8.26 1.94
C TYR A 162 26.91 9.14 1.64
N ASP A 163 27.08 10.16 0.80
CA ASP A 163 25.98 11.04 0.40
C ASP A 163 25.01 10.33 -0.55
N ALA A 164 25.53 9.46 -1.42
CA ALA A 164 24.72 8.60 -2.27
C ALA A 164 23.88 7.60 -1.46
N LEU A 165 24.42 7.06 -0.36
CA LEU A 165 23.68 6.20 0.58
C LEU A 165 22.62 7.00 1.37
N ASP A 166 22.90 8.24 1.78
CA ASP A 166 21.91 9.10 2.41
C ASP A 166 20.76 9.45 1.45
N GLN A 167 21.05 9.70 0.17
CA GLN A 167 19.99 9.84 -0.84
C GLN A 167 19.16 8.57 -1.02
N LEU A 168 19.76 7.38 -0.89
CA LEU A 168 19.03 6.12 -0.89
C LEU A 168 18.02 6.06 0.27
N THR A 169 18.36 6.58 1.46
CA THR A 169 17.40 6.62 2.60
C THR A 169 16.17 7.47 2.31
N LEU A 170 16.28 8.51 1.47
CA LEU A 170 15.14 9.34 1.05
C LEU A 170 14.24 8.64 0.03
N ARG A 171 14.83 7.80 -0.83
CA ARG A 171 14.08 7.04 -1.83
C ARG A 171 13.41 5.81 -1.22
N MET A 172 14.12 5.12 -0.31
CA MET A 172 13.68 3.91 0.39
C MET A 172 13.65 4.15 1.90
N PRO A 173 12.65 4.89 2.44
CA PRO A 173 12.61 5.26 3.84
C PRO A 173 12.27 4.05 4.70
N SER A 174 13.28 3.39 5.24
CA SER A 174 13.14 2.35 6.25
C SER A 174 14.16 2.55 7.39
N SER A 175 13.84 2.04 8.57
CA SER A 175 14.73 2.11 9.73
C SER A 175 16.05 1.39 9.46
N GLU A 176 16.00 0.28 8.75
CA GLU A 176 17.14 -0.56 8.45
C GLU A 176 18.17 0.13 7.54
N ILE A 177 17.70 0.79 6.47
CA ILE A 177 18.60 1.50 5.56
C ILE A 177 19.18 2.74 6.20
N ILE A 178 18.41 3.44 7.04
CA ILE A 178 18.89 4.59 7.81
C ILE A 178 20.01 4.14 8.78
N MET A 179 19.80 3.03 9.49
CA MET A 179 20.81 2.44 10.38
C MET A 179 22.06 2.05 9.60
N MET A 180 21.92 1.41 8.43
CA MET A 180 23.03 1.03 7.57
C MET A 180 23.82 2.27 7.12
N SER A 181 23.16 3.30 6.57
CA SER A 181 23.83 4.51 6.10
C SER A 181 24.58 5.20 7.20
N ARG A 182 23.96 5.37 8.37
CA ARG A 182 24.60 5.99 9.54
C ARG A 182 25.78 5.17 10.07
N ALA A 183 25.65 3.84 10.15
CA ALA A 183 26.73 2.97 10.58
C ALA A 183 27.94 3.06 9.65
N ILE A 184 27.71 3.06 8.32
CA ILE A 184 28.77 3.18 7.32
C ILE A 184 29.46 4.55 7.45
N ARG A 185 28.71 5.64 7.57
CA ARG A 185 29.26 6.99 7.71
C ARG A 185 30.07 7.13 8.99
N LEU A 186 29.53 6.69 10.14
CA LEU A 186 30.22 6.78 11.42
C LEU A 186 31.52 5.98 11.41
N GLN A 187 31.47 4.73 10.92
CA GLN A 187 32.62 3.85 10.90
C GLN A 187 33.73 4.34 9.96
N SER A 188 33.37 5.03 8.88
CA SER A 188 34.33 5.64 7.97
C SER A 188 35.11 6.80 8.63
N GLN A 189 34.50 7.48 9.61
CA GLN A 189 35.14 8.59 10.35
C GLN A 189 36.03 8.07 11.49
N THR A 190 35.63 6.97 12.13
CA THR A 190 36.33 6.41 13.30
C THR A 190 37.39 5.36 12.94
N GLY A 191 37.45 4.89 11.67
CA GLY A 191 38.45 3.95 11.18
C GLY A 191 38.31 2.53 11.71
N GLY A 192 37.15 2.13 12.22
CA GLY A 192 36.93 0.81 12.80
C GLY A 192 36.56 -0.26 11.76
N ASN A 193 36.27 -1.49 12.24
CA ASN A 193 35.93 -2.63 11.41
C ASN A 193 34.47 -2.57 10.92
N LEU A 194 34.26 -1.92 9.77
CA LEU A 194 32.95 -1.78 9.15
C LEU A 194 32.28 -3.12 8.84
N GLY A 195 33.03 -4.13 8.42
CA GLY A 195 32.50 -5.47 8.14
C GLY A 195 31.84 -6.10 9.35
N LYS A 196 32.44 -5.98 10.54
CA LYS A 196 31.87 -6.50 11.79
C LYS A 196 30.62 -5.73 12.20
N VAL A 197 30.60 -4.41 12.03
CA VAL A 197 29.44 -3.58 12.37
C VAL A 197 28.23 -3.94 11.47
N LEU A 198 28.46 -4.12 10.17
CA LEU A 198 27.41 -4.51 9.22
C LEU A 198 26.90 -5.92 9.45
N GLU A 199 27.77 -6.84 9.85
CA GLU A 199 27.39 -8.20 10.24
C GLU A 199 26.48 -8.20 11.49
N ASN A 200 26.85 -7.45 12.52
CA ASN A 200 26.04 -7.30 13.73
C ASN A 200 24.67 -6.67 13.39
N LEU A 201 24.65 -5.68 12.50
CA LEU A 201 23.40 -5.06 12.03
C LEU A 201 22.52 -6.08 11.27
N ALA A 202 23.11 -6.90 10.39
CA ALA A 202 22.40 -7.96 9.69
C ALA A 202 21.79 -8.97 10.67
N GLU A 203 22.52 -9.37 11.70
CA GLU A 203 22.02 -10.29 12.72
C GLU A 203 20.89 -9.68 13.54
N THR A 204 20.99 -8.40 13.91
CA THR A 204 19.94 -7.65 14.62
C THR A 204 18.65 -7.61 13.80
N ILE A 205 18.74 -7.29 12.49
CA ILE A 205 17.59 -7.28 11.57
C ILE A 205 16.97 -8.68 11.46
N LYS A 206 17.79 -9.73 11.34
CA LYS A 206 17.32 -11.12 11.29
C LYS A 206 16.57 -11.52 12.56
N GLN A 207 17.11 -11.19 13.74
CA GLN A 207 16.48 -11.50 15.02
C GLN A 207 15.15 -10.76 15.19
N ARG A 208 15.11 -9.46 14.84
CA ARG A 208 13.88 -8.67 14.85
C ARG A 208 12.79 -9.30 13.96
N ARG A 209 13.12 -9.68 12.73
CA ARG A 209 12.19 -10.34 11.83
C ARG A 209 11.74 -11.71 12.31
N ARG A 210 12.62 -12.44 12.98
CA ARG A 210 12.25 -13.71 13.60
C ARG A 210 11.22 -13.51 14.71
N LEU A 211 11.39 -12.47 15.53
CA LEU A 211 10.43 -12.11 16.56
C LEU A 211 9.09 -11.69 15.95
N GLU A 212 9.11 -10.79 14.94
CA GLU A 212 7.90 -10.36 14.22
C GLU A 212 7.11 -11.55 13.66
N ARG A 213 7.81 -12.53 13.06
CA ARG A 213 7.17 -13.76 12.56
C ARG A 213 6.59 -14.63 13.67
N LYS A 214 7.28 -14.76 14.82
CA LYS A 214 6.76 -15.50 15.97
C LYS A 214 5.52 -14.83 16.55
N VAL A 215 5.55 -13.51 16.74
CA VAL A 215 4.40 -12.74 17.21
C VAL A 215 3.22 -12.92 16.24
N LYS A 216 3.46 -12.79 14.94
CA LYS A 216 2.42 -13.00 13.92
C LYS A 216 1.84 -14.41 13.95
N ALA A 217 2.65 -15.44 14.15
CA ALA A 217 2.16 -16.81 14.26
C ALA A 217 1.25 -17.00 15.47
N LEU A 218 1.66 -16.48 16.64
CA LEU A 218 0.87 -16.55 17.88
C LEU A 218 -0.43 -15.75 17.78
N THR A 219 -0.38 -14.56 17.17
CA THR A 219 -1.57 -13.73 16.98
C THR A 219 -2.54 -14.35 15.95
N SER A 220 -2.02 -15.02 14.91
CA SER A 220 -2.87 -15.71 13.93
C SER A 220 -3.67 -16.88 14.53
N GLU A 221 -3.08 -17.59 15.48
CA GLU A 221 -3.79 -18.64 16.23
C GLU A 221 -4.92 -18.05 17.09
N ALA A 222 -4.65 -16.94 17.78
CA ALA A 222 -5.66 -16.22 18.53
C ALA A 222 -6.77 -15.65 17.63
N GLU A 223 -6.43 -15.12 16.46
CA GLU A 223 -7.40 -14.64 15.47
C GLU A 223 -8.29 -15.78 14.95
N ALA A 224 -7.74 -16.94 14.66
CA ALA A 224 -8.53 -18.10 14.24
C ALA A 224 -9.53 -18.52 15.33
N SER A 225 -9.09 -18.59 16.58
CA SER A 225 -9.96 -18.88 17.72
C SER A 225 -11.09 -17.84 17.86
N LYS A 226 -10.82 -16.56 17.64
CA LYS A 226 -11.82 -15.48 17.64
C LYS A 226 -12.92 -15.75 16.61
N TYR A 227 -12.57 -16.13 15.39
CA TYR A 227 -13.54 -16.41 14.33
C TYR A 227 -14.42 -17.62 14.70
N ILE A 228 -13.84 -18.69 15.23
CA ILE A 228 -14.57 -19.90 15.65
C ILE A 228 -15.55 -19.58 16.78
N ILE A 229 -15.08 -18.89 17.82
CA ILE A 229 -15.91 -18.52 18.99
C ILE A 229 -17.07 -17.59 18.59
N THR A 230 -16.82 -16.68 17.62
CA THR A 230 -17.88 -15.77 17.17
C THR A 230 -18.84 -16.43 16.18
N ALA A 231 -18.35 -17.33 15.33
CA ALA A 231 -19.18 -18.02 14.33
C ALA A 231 -20.19 -18.98 14.99
N LEU A 232 -19.82 -19.63 16.10
CA LEU A 232 -20.64 -20.64 16.74
C LEU A 232 -22.02 -20.09 17.24
N PRO A 233 -22.11 -19.00 18.03
CA PRO A 233 -23.38 -18.41 18.41
C PRO A 233 -24.21 -17.89 17.24
N VAL A 234 -23.54 -17.32 16.22
CA VAL A 234 -24.20 -16.82 15.00
C VAL A 234 -24.81 -17.99 14.22
N MET A 235 -24.07 -19.08 14.06
CA MET A 235 -24.55 -20.28 13.37
C MET A 235 -25.72 -20.94 14.11
N VAL A 236 -25.63 -21.09 15.46
CA VAL A 236 -26.72 -21.62 16.28
C VAL A 236 -27.95 -20.73 16.22
N GLY A 237 -27.77 -19.40 16.31
CA GLY A 237 -28.88 -18.45 16.17
C GLY A 237 -29.55 -18.52 14.80
N ALA A 238 -28.78 -18.60 13.74
CA ALA A 238 -29.30 -18.75 12.38
C ALA A 238 -30.04 -20.08 12.18
N PHE A 239 -29.51 -21.16 12.75
CA PHE A 239 -30.17 -22.48 12.74
C PHE A 239 -31.53 -22.44 13.44
N LEU A 240 -31.59 -21.92 14.67
CA LEU A 240 -32.83 -21.80 15.44
C LEU A 240 -33.89 -20.93 14.75
N LEU A 241 -33.45 -19.80 14.13
CA LEU A 241 -34.36 -18.92 13.40
C LEU A 241 -34.91 -19.57 12.11
N THR A 242 -34.20 -20.55 11.54
CA THR A 242 -34.58 -21.16 10.26
C THR A 242 -35.42 -22.43 10.45
N PHE A 243 -35.05 -23.26 11.40
CA PHE A 243 -35.63 -24.60 11.55
C PHE A 243 -36.70 -24.72 12.67
N GLU A 244 -36.72 -23.75 13.60
CA GLU A 244 -37.66 -23.77 14.72
C GLU A 244 -38.64 -22.58 14.69
N PRO A 245 -39.86 -22.73 14.09
CA PRO A 245 -40.81 -21.63 13.94
C PRO A 245 -41.26 -21.03 15.29
N ASP A 246 -41.42 -21.88 16.32
CA ASP A 246 -41.85 -21.45 17.65
C ASP A 246 -40.79 -20.60 18.36
N MET A 247 -39.53 -21.02 18.25
CA MET A 247 -38.38 -20.24 18.76
C MET A 247 -38.24 -18.90 18.04
N ARG A 248 -38.41 -18.87 16.71
CA ARG A 248 -38.43 -17.64 15.93
C ARG A 248 -39.55 -16.72 16.38
N ALA A 249 -40.77 -17.23 16.58
CA ALA A 249 -41.89 -16.46 17.06
C ALA A 249 -41.60 -15.89 18.47
N GLY A 250 -41.07 -16.70 19.36
CA GLY A 250 -40.70 -16.32 20.71
C GLY A 250 -39.59 -15.22 20.72
N LEU A 251 -38.55 -15.38 19.91
CA LEU A 251 -37.41 -14.47 19.92
C LEU A 251 -37.72 -13.12 19.25
N LEU A 252 -38.49 -13.11 18.14
CA LEU A 252 -38.70 -11.89 17.34
C LEU A 252 -40.00 -11.15 17.71
N PHE A 253 -41.04 -11.84 18.18
CA PHE A 253 -42.35 -11.25 18.39
C PHE A 253 -42.73 -11.06 19.86
N THR A 254 -42.04 -11.71 20.82
CA THR A 254 -42.27 -11.45 22.25
C THR A 254 -41.36 -10.34 22.78
N THR A 255 -41.86 -9.53 23.72
CA THR A 255 -41.06 -8.46 24.35
C THR A 255 -39.79 -8.96 25.04
N PRO A 256 -39.84 -10.04 25.87
CA PRO A 256 -38.63 -10.58 26.50
C PRO A 256 -37.65 -11.20 25.48
N GLY A 257 -38.16 -11.83 24.40
CA GLY A 257 -37.32 -12.42 23.36
C GLY A 257 -36.51 -11.38 22.63
N ARG A 258 -37.11 -10.24 22.25
CA ARG A 258 -36.39 -9.11 21.61
C ARG A 258 -35.29 -8.54 22.51
N PHE A 259 -35.57 -8.41 23.80
CA PHE A 259 -34.56 -7.93 24.77
C PHE A 259 -33.36 -8.87 24.84
N CYS A 260 -33.60 -10.19 24.92
CA CYS A 260 -32.55 -11.21 24.91
C CYS A 260 -31.76 -11.20 23.60
N ALA A 261 -32.42 -11.06 22.45
CA ALA A 261 -31.76 -11.01 21.14
C ALA A 261 -30.85 -9.77 21.02
N ILE A 262 -31.34 -8.59 21.41
CA ILE A 262 -30.55 -7.35 21.41
C ILE A 262 -29.34 -7.46 22.35
N LEU A 263 -29.56 -7.98 23.56
CA LEU A 263 -28.51 -8.20 24.55
C LEU A 263 -27.41 -9.14 24.01
N ALA A 264 -27.80 -10.24 23.35
CA ALA A 264 -26.88 -11.19 22.74
C ALA A 264 -26.01 -10.52 21.64
N VAL A 265 -26.60 -9.72 20.76
CA VAL A 265 -25.87 -8.98 19.72
C VAL A 265 -24.91 -7.97 20.34
N ILE A 266 -25.33 -7.24 21.37
CA ILE A 266 -24.47 -6.29 22.09
C ILE A 266 -23.27 -7.03 22.72
N LEU A 267 -23.53 -8.15 23.43
CA LEU A 267 -22.46 -8.94 24.06
C LEU A 267 -21.47 -9.49 23.03
N LEU A 268 -21.96 -9.98 21.89
CA LEU A 268 -21.10 -10.42 20.78
C LEU A 268 -20.26 -9.27 20.23
N GLY A 269 -20.86 -8.09 20.05
CA GLY A 269 -20.14 -6.90 19.59
C GLY A 269 -19.06 -6.43 20.58
N VAL A 270 -19.38 -6.41 21.87
CA VAL A 270 -18.40 -6.07 22.94
C VAL A 270 -17.29 -7.12 22.99
N GLY A 271 -17.61 -8.41 22.92
CA GLY A 271 -16.62 -9.48 22.86
C GLY A 271 -15.68 -9.35 21.67
N TRP A 272 -16.23 -9.07 20.49
CA TRP A 272 -15.45 -8.82 19.27
C TRP A 272 -14.50 -7.62 19.40
N TRP A 273 -15.00 -6.52 19.98
CA TRP A 273 -14.21 -5.31 20.21
C TRP A 273 -13.10 -5.52 21.23
N LEU A 274 -13.42 -6.14 22.37
CA LEU A 274 -12.43 -6.47 23.42
C LEU A 274 -11.33 -7.37 22.88
N PHE A 275 -11.70 -8.43 22.17
CA PHE A 275 -10.74 -9.36 21.57
C PHE A 275 -9.83 -8.66 20.56
N GLY A 276 -10.40 -7.79 19.72
CA GLY A 276 -9.63 -7.00 18.76
C GLY A 276 -8.67 -6.01 19.43
N ARG A 277 -8.99 -5.54 20.63
CA ARG A 277 -8.10 -4.64 21.39
C ARG A 277 -6.97 -5.38 22.09
N ILE A 278 -7.25 -6.57 22.64
CA ILE A 278 -6.26 -7.40 23.34
C ILE A 278 -5.27 -8.04 22.35
N SER A 279 -5.73 -8.42 21.13
CA SER A 279 -4.89 -9.07 20.13
C SER A 279 -3.98 -8.11 19.35
N ARG A 280 -4.12 -6.78 19.49
CA ARG A 280 -3.21 -5.80 18.92
C ARG A 280 -2.02 -5.60 19.85
N PHE A 281 -1.00 -6.43 19.67
CA PHE A 281 0.33 -6.13 20.20
C PHE A 281 1.05 -5.28 19.15
N ASP A 282 1.17 -3.96 19.39
CA ASP A 282 2.08 -3.09 18.66
C ASP A 282 3.51 -3.48 19.05
N VAL A 283 4.26 -4.12 18.11
CA VAL A 283 5.70 -4.44 18.23
C VAL A 283 6.51 -3.43 17.40
#